data_1bc5a99e50a430a50b1e38c0b99051e2
#
_entry.id   1bc5a99e50a430a50b1e38c0b99051e2
#
_cell.length_a   1.000
_cell.length_b   1.000
_cell.length_c   1.000
_cell.angle_alpha   90.00
_cell.angle_beta   90.00
_cell.angle_gamma   90.00
#
_symmetry.space_group_name_H-M   'P 1'
#
loop_
_entity.id
_entity.type
_entity.pdbx_description
1 polymer ?
#
loop_
_entity_poly.entity_id
_entity_poly.type
_entity_poly.pdbx_seq_one_letter_code
_entity_poly.pdbx_strand_id
1 'polypeptide(L)'
;MARLTLRDGMVLEDYGKPYIVAEVNSSHNGDVDLARAMVDAAAEAGCHCVKFQSWSAESLYAAEYYKENPISKRFFLRFSLSEEELKSMANYCRQQ
;
A
#
# COMPACT_ATOMS: atom_id res chain seq x y z
N MET A 1 29.68 -10.31 1.80
CA MET A 1 28.21 -10.43 1.99
C MET A 1 27.54 -9.09 1.82
N ALA A 2 26.45 -9.06 1.08
CA ALA A 2 25.65 -7.85 0.95
C ALA A 2 24.85 -7.63 2.24
N ARG A 3 24.78 -6.38 2.68
CA ARG A 3 24.07 -5.99 3.89
C ARG A 3 23.46 -4.60 3.71
N LEU A 4 22.20 -4.46 4.09
CA LEU A 4 21.48 -3.19 4.02
C LEU A 4 20.73 -2.97 5.32
N THR A 5 20.87 -1.80 5.93
CA THR A 5 20.11 -1.41 7.11
C THR A 5 18.98 -0.47 6.69
N LEU A 6 17.75 -0.84 7.02
CA LEU A 6 16.57 -0.04 6.74
C LEU A 6 16.41 1.08 7.77
N ARG A 7 15.55 2.04 7.45
CA ARG A 7 15.30 3.20 8.31
C ARG A 7 14.80 2.83 9.71
N ASP A 8 14.05 1.72 9.81
CA ASP A 8 13.52 1.22 11.09
C ASP A 8 14.53 0.41 11.91
N GLY A 9 15.76 0.28 11.43
CA GLY A 9 16.82 -0.49 12.08
C GLY A 9 16.90 -1.95 11.66
N MET A 10 15.97 -2.43 10.86
CA MET A 10 16.01 -3.80 10.33
C MET A 10 17.18 -3.97 9.38
N VAL A 11 17.85 -5.11 9.49
CA VAL A 11 19.00 -5.44 8.67
C VAL A 11 18.63 -6.52 7.66
N LEU A 12 18.87 -6.23 6.38
CA LEU A 12 18.74 -7.20 5.29
C LEU A 12 20.14 -7.66 4.90
N GLU A 13 20.37 -8.95 4.93
CA GLU A 13 21.67 -9.52 4.59
C GLU A 13 21.51 -10.90 3.97
N ASP A 14 22.57 -11.35 3.28
CA ASP A 14 22.58 -12.69 2.68
C ASP A 14 22.38 -13.74 3.78
N TYR A 15 21.46 -14.68 3.52
CA TYR A 15 21.12 -15.77 4.46
C TYR A 15 20.55 -15.31 5.81
N GLY A 16 20.20 -14.02 5.93
CA GLY A 16 19.53 -13.49 7.13
C GLY A 16 18.04 -13.80 7.16
N LYS A 17 17.35 -13.28 8.17
CA LYS A 17 15.91 -13.42 8.27
C LYS A 17 15.22 -12.65 7.14
N PRO A 18 14.17 -13.20 6.53
CA PRO A 18 13.45 -12.48 5.48
C PRO A 18 12.73 -11.25 6.03
N TYR A 19 12.61 -10.22 5.20
CA TYR A 19 11.79 -9.04 5.46
C TYR A 19 10.46 -9.24 4.73
N ILE A 20 9.38 -9.34 5.50
CA ILE A 20 8.08 -9.71 4.95
C ILE A 20 7.24 -8.46 4.71
N VAL A 21 6.85 -8.24 3.46
CA VAL A 21 6.01 -7.13 3.03
C VAL A 21 4.63 -7.66 2.68
N ALA A 22 3.60 -7.18 3.37
CA ALA A 22 2.22 -7.48 3.02
C ALA A 22 1.76 -6.50 1.94
N GLU A 23 1.40 -6.99 0.78
CA GLU A 23 0.90 -6.17 -0.31
C GLU A 23 -0.62 -6.02 -0.22
N VAL A 24 -1.07 -4.86 0.25
CA VAL A 24 -2.50 -4.53 0.32
C VAL A 24 -3.00 -4.04 -1.03
N ASN A 25 -2.17 -3.28 -1.75
CA ASN A 25 -2.52 -2.69 -3.04
C ASN A 25 -3.83 -1.89 -2.96
N SER A 26 -4.84 -2.28 -3.73
CA SER A 26 -6.17 -1.66 -3.74
C SER A 26 -7.23 -2.54 -3.10
N SER A 27 -6.84 -3.57 -2.37
CA SER A 27 -7.78 -4.52 -1.74
C SER A 27 -8.70 -3.87 -0.70
N HIS A 28 -8.35 -2.67 -0.22
CA HIS A 28 -9.16 -1.89 0.71
C HIS A 28 -10.43 -1.31 0.06
N ASN A 29 -10.57 -1.37 -1.26
CA ASN A 29 -11.74 -0.87 -2.01
C ASN A 29 -12.05 0.62 -1.75
N GLY A 30 -11.03 1.44 -1.45
CA GLY A 30 -11.20 2.86 -1.13
C GLY A 30 -11.73 3.12 0.29
N ASP A 31 -11.84 2.09 1.12
CA ASP A 31 -12.36 2.17 2.48
C ASP A 31 -11.21 2.24 3.48
N VAL A 32 -11.08 3.37 4.18
CA VAL A 32 -10.01 3.60 5.16
C VAL A 32 -10.11 2.62 6.34
N ASP A 33 -11.31 2.32 6.80
CA ASP A 33 -11.49 1.38 7.91
C ASP A 33 -11.06 -0.03 7.53
N LEU A 34 -11.36 -0.45 6.31
CA LEU A 34 -10.90 -1.73 5.78
C LEU A 34 -9.37 -1.73 5.63
N ALA A 35 -8.78 -0.63 5.17
CA ALA A 35 -7.33 -0.49 5.07
C ALA A 35 -6.66 -0.63 6.45
N ARG A 36 -7.22 -0.02 7.48
CA ARG A 36 -6.74 -0.17 8.87
C ARG A 36 -6.82 -1.60 9.36
N ALA A 37 -7.94 -2.27 9.09
CA ALA A 37 -8.11 -3.68 9.46
C ALA A 37 -7.06 -4.56 8.79
N MET A 38 -6.71 -4.28 7.55
CA MET A 38 -5.65 -4.99 6.83
C MET A 38 -4.27 -4.75 7.45
N VAL A 39 -3.97 -3.52 7.87
CA VAL A 39 -2.73 -3.20 8.59
C VAL A 39 -2.67 -3.98 9.90
N ASP A 40 -3.75 -4.00 10.67
CA ASP A 40 -3.81 -4.74 11.92
C ASP A 40 -3.58 -6.23 11.70
N ALA A 41 -4.20 -6.81 10.67
CA ALA A 41 -4.03 -8.22 10.34
C ALA A 41 -2.58 -8.53 9.93
N ALA A 42 -1.95 -7.66 9.15
CA ALA A 42 -0.56 -7.82 8.76
C ALA A 42 0.39 -7.76 9.96
N ALA A 43 0.16 -6.81 10.87
CA ALA A 43 0.94 -6.67 12.10
C ALA A 43 0.80 -7.91 12.99
N GLU A 44 -0.43 -8.40 13.16
CA GLU A 44 -0.71 -9.60 13.95
C GLU A 44 -0.06 -10.85 13.35
N ALA A 45 0.00 -10.92 12.01
CA ALA A 45 0.65 -12.02 11.31
C ALA A 45 2.18 -11.97 11.36
N GLY A 46 2.76 -10.88 11.86
CA GLY A 46 4.21 -10.72 11.98
C GLY A 46 4.89 -10.14 10.76
N CYS A 47 4.16 -9.48 9.86
CA CYS A 47 4.74 -8.79 8.73
C CYS A 47 5.53 -7.55 9.19
N HIS A 48 6.61 -7.24 8.49
CA HIS A 48 7.49 -6.13 8.83
C HIS A 48 7.04 -4.81 8.20
N CYS A 49 6.30 -4.89 7.11
CA CYS A 49 5.89 -3.73 6.32
C CYS A 49 4.58 -4.01 5.60
N VAL A 50 3.82 -2.97 5.35
CA VAL A 50 2.61 -3.02 4.51
C VAL A 50 2.83 -2.11 3.32
N LYS A 51 2.48 -2.59 2.14
CA LYS A 51 2.64 -1.84 0.90
C LYS A 51 1.27 -1.47 0.32
N PHE A 52 1.05 -0.16 0.19
CA PHE A 52 -0.09 0.41 -0.52
C PHE A 52 0.36 0.90 -1.88
N GLN A 53 -0.61 1.13 -2.77
CA GLN A 53 -0.34 1.79 -4.06
C GLN A 53 -0.82 3.23 -3.99
N SER A 54 0.07 4.17 -4.36
CA SER A 54 -0.25 5.59 -4.41
C SER A 54 -0.40 6.01 -5.86
N TRP A 55 -1.65 6.19 -6.30
CA TRP A 55 -1.96 6.66 -7.64
C TRP A 55 -3.29 7.40 -7.63
N SER A 56 -3.52 8.19 -8.69
CA SER A 56 -4.83 8.77 -8.96
C SER A 56 -5.37 8.19 -10.27
N ALA A 57 -6.69 8.26 -10.47
CA ALA A 57 -7.28 7.79 -11.72
C ALA A 57 -6.68 8.54 -12.92
N GLU A 58 -6.37 9.83 -12.76
CA GLU A 58 -5.79 10.67 -13.81
C GLU A 58 -4.35 10.27 -14.15
N SER A 59 -3.58 9.78 -13.18
CA SER A 59 -2.17 9.43 -13.38
C SER A 59 -1.95 7.97 -13.75
N LEU A 60 -2.91 7.09 -13.50
CA LEU A 60 -2.75 5.65 -13.70
C LEU A 60 -2.74 5.26 -15.18
N TYR A 61 -3.65 5.83 -15.96
CA TYR A 61 -3.79 5.56 -17.38
C TYR A 61 -3.91 6.87 -18.17
N ALA A 62 -3.59 6.79 -19.47
CA ALA A 62 -3.74 7.93 -20.37
C ALA A 62 -5.22 8.33 -20.53
N ALA A 63 -5.45 9.60 -20.82
CA ALA A 63 -6.82 10.13 -21.01
C ALA A 63 -7.59 9.38 -22.10
N GLU A 64 -6.92 9.00 -23.17
CA GLU A 64 -7.51 8.23 -24.27
C GLU A 64 -8.06 6.88 -23.79
N TYR A 65 -7.35 6.22 -22.90
CA TYR A 65 -7.82 4.94 -22.31
C TYR A 65 -9.17 5.12 -21.61
N TYR A 66 -9.30 6.15 -20.79
CA TYR A 66 -10.55 6.42 -20.07
C TYR A 66 -11.69 6.86 -20.98
N LYS A 67 -11.38 7.55 -22.06
CA LYS A 67 -12.38 7.96 -23.06
C LYS A 67 -13.04 6.73 -23.67
N GLU A 68 -12.28 5.68 -23.92
CA GLU A 68 -12.78 4.41 -24.46
C GLU A 68 -13.28 3.47 -23.35
N ASN A 69 -12.88 3.68 -22.09
CA ASN A 69 -13.17 2.80 -20.96
C ASN A 69 -13.68 3.60 -19.74
N PRO A 70 -14.84 4.28 -19.84
CA PRO A 70 -15.33 5.13 -18.76
C PRO A 70 -15.66 4.38 -17.48
N ILE A 71 -16.02 3.09 -17.57
CA ILE A 71 -16.30 2.25 -16.41
C ILE A 71 -15.02 2.04 -15.60
N SER A 72 -13.89 1.85 -16.25
CA SER A 72 -12.59 1.70 -15.60
C SER A 72 -12.24 2.92 -14.77
N LYS A 73 -12.46 4.13 -15.30
CA LYS A 73 -12.20 5.37 -14.58
C LYS A 73 -13.07 5.48 -13.32
N ARG A 74 -14.35 5.15 -13.41
CA ARG A 74 -15.26 5.14 -12.26
C ARG A 74 -14.79 4.15 -11.19
N PHE A 75 -14.34 2.99 -11.60
CA PHE A 75 -13.80 1.97 -10.70
C PHE A 75 -12.56 2.51 -9.95
N PHE A 76 -11.60 3.07 -10.67
CA PHE A 76 -10.38 3.61 -10.05
C PHE A 76 -10.67 4.77 -9.12
N LEU A 77 -11.59 5.67 -9.47
CA LEU A 77 -11.99 6.77 -8.60
C LEU A 77 -12.66 6.27 -7.31
N ARG A 78 -13.48 5.24 -7.42
CA ARG A 78 -14.22 4.69 -6.27
C ARG A 78 -13.31 3.92 -5.31
N PHE A 79 -12.34 3.18 -5.83
CA PHE A 79 -11.56 2.24 -5.03
C PHE A 79 -10.15 2.73 -4.70
N SER A 80 -9.86 4.01 -4.95
CA SER A 80 -8.58 4.60 -4.57
C SER A 80 -8.66 5.30 -3.21
N LEU A 81 -7.51 5.42 -2.55
CA LEU A 81 -7.37 6.28 -1.38
C LEU A 81 -6.75 7.61 -1.82
N SER A 82 -7.18 8.70 -1.20
CA SER A 82 -6.59 10.01 -1.42
C SER A 82 -5.18 10.06 -0.85
N GLU A 83 -4.40 11.08 -1.25
CA GLU A 83 -3.07 11.30 -0.69
C GLU A 83 -3.10 11.48 0.82
N GLU A 84 -4.10 12.21 1.34
CA GLU A 84 -4.25 12.40 2.78
C GLU A 84 -4.61 11.11 3.50
N GLU A 85 -5.46 10.30 2.90
CA GLU A 85 -5.80 8.99 3.44
C GLU A 85 -4.59 8.06 3.47
N LEU A 86 -3.76 8.07 2.42
CA LEU A 86 -2.52 7.30 2.38
C LEU A 86 -1.52 7.77 3.44
N LYS A 87 -1.40 9.07 3.67
CA LYS A 87 -0.56 9.62 4.75
C LYS A 87 -1.07 9.17 6.12
N SER A 88 -2.39 9.17 6.31
CA SER A 88 -3.02 8.66 7.53
C SER A 88 -2.69 7.18 7.74
N MET A 89 -2.69 6.38 6.67
CA MET A 89 -2.32 4.97 6.75
C MET A 89 -0.84 4.78 7.12
N ALA A 90 0.05 5.61 6.59
CA ALA A 90 1.47 5.56 6.95
C ALA A 90 1.67 5.84 8.45
N ASN A 91 0.97 6.83 8.99
CA ASN A 91 1.01 7.11 10.43
C ASN A 91 0.44 5.97 11.25
N TYR A 92 -0.66 5.39 10.81
CA TYR A 92 -1.29 4.24 11.48
C TYR A 92 -0.35 3.04 11.51
N CYS A 93 0.35 2.75 10.42
CA CYS A 93 1.33 1.67 10.36
C CYS A 93 2.44 1.85 11.39
N ARG A 94 2.91 3.08 11.63
CA ARG A 94 3.96 3.36 12.61
C ARG A 94 3.50 3.09 14.04
N GLN A 95 2.21 3.12 14.30
CA GLN A 95 1.62 2.87 15.62
C GLN A 95 1.42 1.37 15.91
N GLN A 96 1.50 0.54 14.89
CA GLN A 96 1.26 -0.91 14.97
C GLN A 96 2.57 -1.78 14.90
#